data_1f23712d25642064913862dfffaa17c1
#
_entry.id   1f23712d25642064913862dfffaa17c1
#
_cell.length_a   1.000
_cell.length_b   1.000
_cell.length_c   1.000
_cell.angle_alpha   90.00
_cell.angle_beta   90.00
_cell.angle_gamma   90.00
#
_symmetry.space_group_name_H-M   'P 1'
#
loop_
_entity.id
_entity.type
_entity.pdbx_description
1 polymer ?
#
loop_
_entity_poly.entity_id
_entity_poly.type
_entity_poly.pdbx_seq_one_letter_code
_entity_poly.pdbx_strand_id
1 'polypeptide(L)'
;MQLQAQTYDELITSALDAAKKDSLTKSEILFRQALKMDPANMRNALLFTNLGTVQRRLGKIDDAIDSYTLSLNITPYSVVTLLNRASLYLEKNLFDRAYVDYCNVIDIDKKNKEALLFRAYIYMQRRDYKGARIDYNTLLQEEPGNNTA
;
A
#
# COMPACT_ATOMS: atom_id res chain seq x y z
N MET A 1 -35.70 -13.18 -20.15
CA MET A 1 -34.26 -12.92 -20.34
C MET A 1 -33.53 -13.20 -19.02
N GLN A 2 -32.67 -14.19 -19.02
CA GLN A 2 -31.80 -14.42 -17.87
C GLN A 2 -30.64 -13.44 -17.97
N LEU A 3 -30.51 -12.55 -16.99
CA LEU A 3 -29.31 -11.74 -16.82
C LEU A 3 -28.19 -12.68 -16.41
N GLN A 4 -27.16 -12.79 -17.26
CA GLN A 4 -25.98 -13.55 -16.91
C GLN A 4 -25.23 -12.81 -15.78
N ALA A 5 -24.91 -13.53 -14.71
CA ALA A 5 -24.06 -13.01 -13.65
C ALA A 5 -22.67 -12.69 -14.22
N GLN A 6 -22.08 -11.56 -13.81
CA GLN A 6 -20.71 -11.21 -14.18
C GLN A 6 -19.72 -12.22 -13.63
N THR A 7 -18.70 -12.55 -14.44
CA THR A 7 -17.61 -13.43 -14.00
C THR A 7 -16.67 -12.67 -13.07
N TYR A 8 -15.80 -13.42 -12.40
CA TYR A 8 -14.74 -12.86 -11.57
C TYR A 8 -13.90 -11.83 -12.34
N ASP A 9 -13.45 -12.19 -13.55
CA ASP A 9 -12.63 -11.29 -14.37
C ASP A 9 -13.41 -10.05 -14.84
N GLU A 10 -14.67 -10.21 -15.18
CA GLU A 10 -15.52 -9.07 -15.57
C GLU A 10 -15.74 -8.11 -14.41
N LEU A 11 -15.95 -8.61 -13.21
CA LEU A 11 -16.09 -7.79 -12.01
C LEU A 11 -14.82 -6.97 -11.74
N ILE A 12 -13.65 -7.60 -11.87
CA ILE A 12 -12.35 -6.91 -11.68
C ILE A 12 -12.19 -5.81 -12.72
N THR A 13 -12.44 -6.11 -13.99
CA THR A 13 -12.32 -5.12 -15.07
C THR A 13 -13.25 -3.94 -14.82
N SER A 14 -14.50 -4.21 -14.43
CA SER A 14 -15.47 -3.16 -14.12
C SER A 14 -15.08 -2.35 -12.90
N ALA A 15 -14.51 -2.99 -11.87
CA ALA A 15 -14.04 -2.30 -10.67
C ALA A 15 -12.88 -1.35 -10.97
N LEU A 16 -11.92 -1.79 -11.77
CA LEU A 16 -10.79 -0.97 -12.19
C LEU A 16 -11.22 0.21 -13.04
N ASP A 17 -12.14 -0.02 -13.98
CA ASP A 17 -12.70 1.04 -14.82
C ASP A 17 -13.45 2.08 -13.97
N ALA A 18 -14.27 1.62 -13.03
CA ALA A 18 -14.97 2.51 -12.11
C ALA A 18 -14.01 3.38 -11.30
N ALA A 19 -12.90 2.80 -10.83
CA ALA A 19 -11.88 3.54 -10.10
C ALA A 19 -11.22 4.63 -10.96
N LYS A 20 -10.93 4.32 -12.22
CA LYS A 20 -10.38 5.30 -13.18
C LYS A 20 -11.33 6.47 -13.44
N LYS A 21 -12.63 6.21 -13.42
CA LYS A 21 -13.68 7.22 -13.66
C LYS A 21 -14.13 7.91 -12.39
N ASP A 22 -13.42 7.77 -11.29
CA ASP A 22 -13.78 8.31 -9.98
C ASP A 22 -15.12 7.82 -9.42
N SER A 23 -15.66 6.72 -9.95
CA SER A 23 -16.83 6.04 -9.38
C SER A 23 -16.40 5.12 -8.26
N LEU A 24 -15.90 5.72 -7.17
CA LEU A 24 -15.19 4.99 -6.11
C LEU A 24 -16.10 4.04 -5.33
N THR A 25 -17.31 4.46 -5.01
CA THR A 25 -18.28 3.60 -4.30
C THR A 25 -18.65 2.39 -5.13
N LYS A 26 -18.88 2.58 -6.43
CA LYS A 26 -19.14 1.48 -7.37
C LYS A 26 -17.94 0.54 -7.45
N SER A 27 -16.74 1.09 -7.52
CA SER A 27 -15.51 0.30 -7.55
C SER A 27 -15.37 -0.57 -6.30
N GLU A 28 -15.60 0.01 -5.12
CA GLU A 28 -15.56 -0.74 -3.86
C GLU A 28 -16.54 -1.92 -3.86
N ILE A 29 -17.78 -1.69 -4.29
CA ILE A 29 -18.79 -2.74 -4.35
C ILE A 29 -18.36 -3.87 -5.30
N LEU A 30 -17.84 -3.52 -6.47
CA LEU A 30 -17.43 -4.51 -7.48
C LEU A 30 -16.22 -5.34 -7.01
N PHE A 31 -15.23 -4.73 -6.35
CA PHE A 31 -14.13 -5.48 -5.76
C PHE A 31 -14.62 -6.45 -4.70
N ARG A 32 -15.54 -6.01 -3.83
CA ARG A 32 -16.11 -6.88 -2.79
C ARG A 32 -16.89 -8.06 -3.39
N GLN A 33 -17.61 -7.83 -4.49
CA GLN A 33 -18.32 -8.90 -5.20
C GLN A 33 -17.35 -9.93 -5.79
N ALA A 34 -16.25 -9.48 -6.40
CA ALA A 34 -15.24 -10.37 -6.94
C ALA A 34 -14.58 -11.21 -5.83
N LEU A 35 -14.24 -10.58 -4.70
CA LEU A 35 -13.63 -11.27 -3.56
C LEU A 35 -14.55 -12.35 -2.97
N LYS A 36 -15.86 -12.09 -2.95
CA LYS A 36 -16.84 -13.10 -2.49
C LYS A 36 -16.98 -14.26 -3.45
N MET A 37 -16.80 -14.01 -4.74
CA MET A 37 -16.99 -15.01 -5.78
C MET A 37 -15.94 -16.11 -5.73
N ASP A 38 -14.70 -15.77 -5.43
CA ASP A 38 -13.58 -16.72 -5.38
C ASP A 38 -12.63 -16.37 -4.22
N PRO A 39 -13.03 -16.69 -2.97
CA PRO A 39 -12.27 -16.24 -1.80
C PRO A 39 -10.87 -16.83 -1.68
N ALA A 40 -10.58 -17.96 -2.33
CA ALA A 40 -9.30 -18.64 -2.24
C ALA A 40 -8.35 -18.27 -3.40
N ASN A 41 -8.76 -17.39 -4.29
CA ASN A 41 -7.95 -17.02 -5.44
C ASN A 41 -6.73 -16.20 -5.00
N MET A 42 -5.54 -16.65 -5.39
CA MET A 42 -4.29 -15.94 -5.05
C MET A 42 -4.23 -14.53 -5.67
N ARG A 43 -4.93 -14.29 -6.77
CA ARG A 43 -5.05 -12.96 -7.39
C ARG A 43 -5.76 -11.96 -6.48
N ASN A 44 -6.44 -12.43 -5.44
CA ASN A 44 -7.12 -11.57 -4.49
C ASN A 44 -6.14 -10.65 -3.72
N ALA A 45 -4.85 -10.99 -3.65
CA ALA A 45 -3.85 -10.08 -3.11
C ALA A 45 -3.89 -8.73 -3.83
N LEU A 46 -3.91 -8.74 -5.16
CA LEU A 46 -4.00 -7.52 -5.96
C LEU A 46 -5.35 -6.83 -5.79
N LEU A 47 -6.44 -7.60 -5.72
CA LEU A 47 -7.77 -7.03 -5.49
C LEU A 47 -7.86 -6.31 -4.14
N PHE A 48 -7.32 -6.90 -3.09
CA PHE A 48 -7.29 -6.25 -1.77
C PHE A 48 -6.46 -4.97 -1.78
N THR A 49 -5.32 -4.96 -2.47
CA THR A 49 -4.51 -3.73 -2.60
C THR A 49 -5.28 -2.64 -3.34
N ASN A 50 -5.92 -2.97 -4.45
CA ASN A 50 -6.72 -2.01 -5.21
C ASN A 50 -7.94 -1.53 -4.42
N LEU A 51 -8.60 -2.44 -3.70
CA LEU A 51 -9.72 -2.10 -2.81
C LEU A 51 -9.26 -1.11 -1.73
N GLY A 52 -8.14 -1.39 -1.09
CA GLY A 52 -7.57 -0.49 -0.09
C GLY A 52 -7.31 0.91 -0.63
N THR A 53 -6.78 0.99 -1.85
CA THR A 53 -6.52 2.28 -2.50
C THR A 53 -7.82 3.04 -2.78
N VAL A 54 -8.86 2.36 -3.24
CA VAL A 54 -10.19 2.95 -3.45
C VAL A 54 -10.78 3.44 -2.12
N GLN A 55 -10.68 2.62 -1.07
CA GLN A 55 -11.16 2.98 0.26
C GLN A 55 -10.43 4.19 0.83
N ARG A 56 -9.11 4.27 0.62
CA ARG A 56 -8.32 5.44 1.00
C ARG A 56 -8.84 6.71 0.32
N ARG A 57 -9.10 6.65 -0.98
CA ARG A 57 -9.64 7.78 -1.75
C ARG A 57 -11.04 8.18 -1.28
N LEU A 58 -11.80 7.22 -0.75
CA LEU A 58 -13.11 7.48 -0.13
C LEU A 58 -13.01 8.03 1.30
N GLY A 59 -11.81 8.15 1.85
CA GLY A 59 -11.60 8.57 3.24
C GLY A 59 -11.81 7.47 4.27
N LYS A 60 -11.99 6.23 3.84
CA LYS A 60 -12.19 5.06 4.71
C LYS A 60 -10.85 4.47 5.12
N ILE A 61 -10.13 5.18 5.98
CA ILE A 61 -8.72 4.86 6.29
C ILE A 61 -8.58 3.51 6.99
N ASP A 62 -9.41 3.23 7.98
CA ASP A 62 -9.33 1.95 8.71
C ASP A 62 -9.68 0.76 7.81
N ASP A 63 -10.69 0.90 6.97
CA ASP A 63 -11.04 -0.13 5.97
C ASP A 63 -9.88 -0.35 4.99
N ALA A 64 -9.22 0.71 4.55
CA ALA A 64 -8.07 0.61 3.66
C ALA A 64 -6.91 -0.15 4.32
N ILE A 65 -6.61 0.14 5.58
CA ILE A 65 -5.58 -0.59 6.33
C ILE A 65 -5.93 -2.08 6.41
N ASP A 66 -7.20 -2.41 6.68
CA ASP A 66 -7.66 -3.80 6.73
C ASP A 66 -7.48 -4.50 5.38
N SER A 67 -7.84 -3.83 4.28
CA SER A 67 -7.68 -4.37 2.94
C SER A 67 -6.22 -4.61 2.58
N TYR A 68 -5.34 -3.67 2.89
CA TYR A 68 -3.90 -3.85 2.67
C TYR A 68 -3.35 -4.99 3.53
N THR A 69 -3.83 -5.14 4.76
CA THR A 69 -3.43 -6.24 5.64
C THR A 69 -3.84 -7.59 5.05
N LEU A 70 -5.07 -7.71 4.53
CA LEU A 70 -5.53 -8.92 3.86
C LEU A 70 -4.69 -9.24 2.62
N SER A 71 -4.33 -8.22 1.84
CA SER A 71 -3.42 -8.39 0.72
C SER A 71 -2.07 -8.95 1.15
N LEU A 72 -1.49 -8.39 2.21
CA LEU A 72 -0.19 -8.81 2.73
C LEU A 72 -0.23 -10.20 3.38
N ASN A 73 -1.37 -10.65 3.85
CA ASN A 73 -1.54 -12.04 4.31
C ASN A 73 -1.35 -13.04 3.18
N ILE A 74 -1.67 -12.64 1.94
CA ILE A 74 -1.48 -13.48 0.75
C ILE A 74 -0.07 -13.30 0.19
N THR A 75 0.38 -12.04 0.04
CA THR A 75 1.69 -11.69 -0.52
C THR A 75 2.46 -10.78 0.46
N PRO A 76 3.19 -11.35 1.44
CA PRO A 76 3.82 -10.56 2.52
C PRO A 76 4.92 -9.61 2.06
N TYR A 77 5.48 -9.82 0.87
CA TYR A 77 6.64 -9.08 0.38
C TYR A 77 6.30 -8.07 -0.71
N SER A 78 5.04 -7.66 -0.81
CA SER A 78 4.63 -6.61 -1.76
C SER A 78 5.09 -5.25 -1.25
N VAL A 79 6.11 -4.68 -1.90
CA VAL A 79 6.63 -3.35 -1.56
C VAL A 79 5.54 -2.29 -1.69
N VAL A 80 4.78 -2.33 -2.77
CA VAL A 80 3.69 -1.35 -3.02
C VAL A 80 2.68 -1.37 -1.88
N THR A 81 2.22 -2.56 -1.47
CA THR A 81 1.20 -2.69 -0.43
C THR A 81 1.75 -2.30 0.94
N LEU A 82 2.99 -2.68 1.25
CA LEU A 82 3.67 -2.26 2.49
C LEU A 82 3.80 -0.74 2.57
N LEU A 83 4.23 -0.09 1.50
CA LEU A 83 4.34 1.37 1.45
C LEU A 83 2.98 2.05 1.63
N ASN A 84 1.95 1.53 0.98
CA ASN A 84 0.60 2.07 1.09
C ASN A 84 0.07 1.96 2.52
N ARG A 85 0.23 0.80 3.16
CA ARG A 85 -0.20 0.63 4.55
C ARG A 85 0.61 1.49 5.51
N ALA A 86 1.91 1.54 5.34
CA ALA A 86 2.80 2.35 6.18
C ALA A 86 2.40 3.83 6.15
N SER A 87 2.09 4.36 4.96
CA SER A 87 1.68 5.76 4.83
C SER A 87 0.38 6.05 5.58
N LEU A 88 -0.55 5.10 5.60
CA LEU A 88 -1.80 5.25 6.39
C LEU A 88 -1.53 5.17 7.89
N TYR A 89 -0.62 4.30 8.32
CA TYR A 89 -0.20 4.29 9.73
C TYR A 89 0.41 5.62 10.14
N LEU A 90 1.20 6.26 9.27
CA LEU A 90 1.74 7.60 9.55
C LEU A 90 0.64 8.65 9.67
N GLU A 91 -0.34 8.64 8.78
CA GLU A 91 -1.48 9.56 8.85
C GLU A 91 -2.23 9.45 10.18
N LYS A 92 -2.25 8.25 10.76
CA LYS A 92 -2.89 7.98 12.06
C LYS A 92 -1.94 8.17 13.25
N ASN A 93 -0.72 8.62 13.02
CA ASN A 93 0.33 8.73 14.03
C ASN A 93 0.68 7.39 14.72
N LEU A 94 0.47 6.29 14.02
CA LEU A 94 0.87 4.94 14.47
C LEU A 94 2.30 4.66 14.00
N PHE A 95 3.25 5.38 14.58
CA PHE A 95 4.64 5.38 14.13
C PHE A 95 5.30 4.00 14.25
N ASP A 96 5.01 3.24 15.30
CA ASP A 96 5.61 1.92 15.48
C ASP A 96 5.21 0.95 14.37
N ARG A 97 3.95 0.97 13.98
CA ARG A 97 3.45 0.11 12.89
C ARG A 97 4.01 0.54 11.54
N ALA A 98 4.04 1.84 11.27
CA ALA A 98 4.64 2.38 10.06
C ALA A 98 6.12 2.00 9.98
N TYR A 99 6.85 2.12 11.08
CA TYR A 99 8.27 1.76 11.17
C TYR A 99 8.52 0.32 10.74
N VAL A 100 7.72 -0.63 11.25
CA VAL A 100 7.86 -2.05 10.90
C VAL A 100 7.66 -2.25 9.39
N ASP A 101 6.65 -1.63 8.80
CA ASP A 101 6.38 -1.75 7.36
C ASP A 101 7.53 -1.17 6.54
N TYR A 102 8.05 0.01 6.91
CA TYR A 102 9.19 0.60 6.20
C TYR A 102 10.46 -0.23 6.36
N CYS A 103 10.71 -0.83 7.52
CA CYS A 103 11.83 -1.75 7.69
C CYS A 103 11.70 -2.96 6.77
N ASN A 104 10.50 -3.52 6.66
CA ASN A 104 10.25 -4.65 5.75
C ASN A 104 10.48 -4.26 4.29
N VAL A 105 10.09 -3.06 3.88
CA VAL A 105 10.39 -2.56 2.53
C VAL A 105 11.89 -2.47 2.31
N ILE A 106 12.63 -1.93 3.26
CA ILE A 106 14.09 -1.75 3.14
C ILE A 106 14.81 -3.10 3.12
N ASP A 107 14.30 -4.11 3.83
CA ASP A 107 14.84 -5.47 3.76
C ASP A 107 14.70 -6.06 2.35
N ILE A 108 13.64 -5.73 1.63
CA ILE A 108 13.38 -6.20 0.26
C ILE A 108 14.13 -5.34 -0.75
N ASP A 109 14.07 -4.02 -0.58
CA ASP A 109 14.64 -3.01 -1.47
C ASP A 109 15.43 -2.00 -0.63
N LYS A 110 16.72 -2.26 -0.46
CA LYS A 110 17.61 -1.50 0.43
C LYS A 110 17.74 -0.02 0.06
N LYS A 111 17.36 0.32 -1.17
CA LYS A 111 17.52 1.67 -1.71
C LYS A 111 16.18 2.36 -1.96
N ASN A 112 15.11 1.81 -1.42
CA ASN A 112 13.78 2.39 -1.59
C ASN A 112 13.73 3.79 -0.97
N LYS A 113 13.57 4.78 -1.83
CA LYS A 113 13.63 6.20 -1.42
C LYS A 113 12.51 6.57 -0.45
N GLU A 114 11.30 6.15 -0.75
CA GLU A 114 10.14 6.45 0.10
C GLU A 114 10.31 5.85 1.49
N ALA A 115 10.69 4.58 1.58
CA ALA A 115 10.87 3.90 2.86
C ALA A 115 12.00 4.51 3.68
N LEU A 116 13.13 4.83 3.05
CA LEU A 116 14.25 5.48 3.74
C LEU A 116 13.85 6.87 4.25
N LEU A 117 13.18 7.67 3.43
CA LEU A 117 12.76 9.01 3.80
C LEU A 117 11.81 8.99 5.00
N PHE A 118 10.79 8.15 4.96
CA PHE A 118 9.79 8.11 6.03
C PHE A 118 10.29 7.39 7.27
N ARG A 119 11.16 6.39 7.14
CA ARG A 119 11.81 5.82 8.33
C ARG A 119 12.71 6.84 9.02
N ALA A 120 13.46 7.63 8.25
CA ALA A 120 14.24 8.74 8.81
C ALA A 120 13.34 9.74 9.54
N TYR A 121 12.19 10.05 8.95
CA TYR A 121 11.19 10.91 9.61
C TYR A 121 10.76 10.32 10.97
N ILE A 122 10.47 9.03 11.03
CA ILE A 122 10.08 8.36 12.28
C ILE A 122 11.22 8.42 13.30
N TYR A 123 12.46 8.18 12.87
CA TYR A 123 13.62 8.32 13.75
C TYR A 123 13.73 9.74 14.31
N MET A 124 13.47 10.76 13.48
CA MET A 124 13.48 12.16 13.93
C MET A 124 12.39 12.41 15.00
N GLN A 125 11.20 11.85 14.82
CA GLN A 125 10.11 11.97 15.80
C GLN A 125 10.48 11.33 17.15
N ARG A 126 11.28 10.28 17.12
CA ARG A 126 11.79 9.57 18.31
C ARG A 126 13.07 10.17 18.86
N ARG A 127 13.56 11.24 18.24
CA ARG A 127 14.86 11.86 18.57
C ARG A 127 16.04 10.91 18.40
N ASP A 128 15.88 9.88 17.57
CA ASP A 128 16.98 9.00 17.17
C ASP A 128 17.68 9.59 15.95
N TYR A 129 18.54 10.56 16.21
CA TYR A 129 19.25 11.31 15.15
C TYR A 129 20.29 10.46 14.44
N LYS A 130 20.84 9.46 15.11
CA LYS A 130 21.80 8.53 14.51
C LYS A 130 21.12 7.66 13.46
N GLY A 131 19.97 7.09 13.77
CA GLY A 131 19.19 6.30 12.81
C GLY A 131 18.76 7.14 11.62
N ALA A 132 18.24 8.36 11.86
CA ALA A 132 17.85 9.27 10.81
C ALA A 132 19.03 9.61 9.88
N ARG A 133 20.21 9.87 10.44
CA ARG A 133 21.40 10.19 9.66
C ARG A 133 21.79 9.04 8.74
N ILE A 134 21.73 7.81 9.21
CA ILE A 134 22.06 6.64 8.39
C ILE A 134 21.13 6.56 7.17
N ASP A 135 19.84 6.74 7.37
CA ASP A 135 18.87 6.67 6.28
C ASP A 135 19.02 7.84 5.30
N TYR A 136 19.23 9.07 5.79
CA TYR A 136 19.50 10.22 4.93
C TYR A 136 20.79 10.04 4.13
N ASN A 137 21.83 9.51 4.73
CA ASN A 137 23.09 9.24 4.02
C ASN A 137 22.89 8.20 2.90
N THR A 138 22.11 7.17 3.15
CA THR A 138 21.77 6.18 2.12
C THR A 138 21.02 6.85 0.95
N LEU A 139 20.07 7.74 1.25
CA LEU A 139 19.35 8.51 0.23
C LEU A 139 20.28 9.36 -0.62
N LEU A 140 21.22 10.04 0.01
CA LEU A 140 22.16 10.92 -0.68
C LEU A 140 23.13 10.16 -1.60
N GLN A 141 23.52 8.95 -1.22
CA GLN A 141 24.40 8.11 -2.04
C GLN A 141 23.71 7.61 -3.31
N GLU A 142 22.39 7.62 -3.35
CA GLU A 142 21.59 7.15 -4.48
C GLU A 142 21.43 8.18 -5.59
N GLU A 143 21.77 9.45 -5.33
CA GLU A 143 21.64 10.53 -6.31
C GLU A 143 23.02 10.94 -6.88
N PRO A 144 23.46 10.33 -8.00
CA PRO A 144 24.79 10.59 -8.56
C PRO A 144 25.03 12.07 -8.93
N GLY A 145 23.98 12.86 -9.12
CA GLY A 145 24.07 14.27 -9.43
C GLY A 145 24.40 15.16 -8.24
N ASN A 146 24.30 14.65 -7.02
CA ASN A 146 24.59 15.40 -5.80
C ASN A 146 26.03 15.25 -5.29
N ASN A 147 26.82 14.40 -5.92
CA ASN A 147 28.25 14.27 -5.66
C ASN A 147 29.03 15.32 -6.46
N THR A 148 28.78 16.55 -6.18
CA THR A 148 29.75 17.58 -6.59
C THR A 148 30.90 17.55 -5.59
N ALA A 149 31.96 16.94 -6.02
CA ALA A 149 33.24 17.13 -5.37
C ALA A 149 33.58 18.62 -5.34
#